data_b2c6a06d0adfb23faf216450f0a17c13
#
_entry.id   b2c6a06d0adfb23faf216450f0a17c13
#
_cell.length_a   1.000
_cell.length_b   1.000
_cell.length_c   1.000
_cell.angle_alpha   90.00
_cell.angle_beta   90.00
_cell.angle_gamma   90.00
#
_symmetry.space_group_name_H-M   'P 1'
#
loop_
_entity.id
_entity.type
_entity.pdbx_description
1 polymer ?
#
loop_
_entity_poly.entity_id
_entity_poly.type
_entity_poly.pdbx_seq_one_letter_code
_entity_poly.pdbx_strand_id
1 'polypeptide(L)'
;MAQDEEAIKKLNALDPSAGAYMRPALEKLVQFLNDGCVDLEHCAEIENNYEAVILRFFEGDVPMMICSGDAVSGTKKRESRSEAFIASPFSYTFAPVPMADDGAYFLDMPNLQFSVNKDSANLDMANEFMRFLITTRELNEMAQNKGLISPTKDLSFDSMYAAFGAVPESRVLSPEVFGLTDDAVIQLRRAGYLVGTGAITIDEAVAGFGTYTE
;
A
#
# COMPACT_ATOMS: atom_id res chain seq x y z
N MET A 1 -1.48 -12.05 -11.70
CA MET A 1 -2.27 -10.93 -12.28
C MET A 1 -1.37 -9.73 -12.62
N ALA A 2 -0.63 -9.15 -11.70
CA ALA A 2 0.19 -7.95 -11.95
C ALA A 2 1.27 -8.10 -13.05
N GLN A 3 1.61 -9.32 -13.45
CA GLN A 3 2.53 -9.62 -14.54
C GLN A 3 1.81 -10.20 -15.78
N ASP A 4 0.48 -10.19 -15.77
CA ASP A 4 -0.36 -10.69 -16.85
C ASP A 4 -0.94 -9.51 -17.64
N GLU A 5 -0.29 -9.16 -18.73
CA GLU A 5 -0.67 -8.02 -19.58
C GLU A 5 -2.09 -8.19 -20.16
N GLU A 6 -2.53 -9.41 -20.43
CA GLU A 6 -3.88 -9.65 -20.93
C GLU A 6 -4.92 -9.42 -19.84
N ALA A 7 -4.64 -9.82 -18.60
CA ALA A 7 -5.51 -9.53 -17.45
C ALA A 7 -5.63 -8.02 -17.25
N ILE A 8 -4.52 -7.29 -17.25
CA ILE A 8 -4.51 -5.82 -17.12
C ILE A 8 -5.32 -5.16 -18.23
N LYS A 9 -5.11 -5.60 -19.47
CA LYS A 9 -5.86 -5.07 -20.63
C LYS A 9 -7.37 -5.28 -20.48
N LYS A 10 -7.80 -6.47 -20.04
CA LYS A 10 -9.23 -6.77 -19.82
C LYS A 10 -9.81 -5.97 -18.68
N LEU A 11 -9.07 -5.83 -17.57
CA LEU A 11 -9.48 -5.01 -16.42
C LEU A 11 -9.67 -3.54 -16.84
N ASN A 12 -8.73 -2.98 -17.58
CA ASN A 12 -8.79 -1.59 -18.06
C ASN A 12 -9.91 -1.37 -19.11
N ALA A 13 -10.24 -2.39 -19.88
CA ALA A 13 -11.37 -2.36 -20.81
C ALA A 13 -12.73 -2.56 -20.13
N LEU A 14 -12.75 -2.80 -18.81
CA LEU A 14 -13.93 -3.18 -18.04
C LEU A 14 -14.66 -4.38 -18.65
N ASP A 15 -13.89 -5.32 -19.25
CA ASP A 15 -14.43 -6.54 -19.84
C ASP A 15 -15.09 -7.39 -18.73
N PRO A 16 -16.37 -7.75 -18.82
CA PRO A 16 -17.04 -8.55 -17.79
C PRO A 16 -16.32 -9.86 -17.47
N SER A 17 -15.61 -10.46 -18.43
CA SER A 17 -14.82 -11.68 -18.18
C SER A 17 -13.64 -11.45 -17.23
N ALA A 18 -13.20 -10.21 -17.04
CA ALA A 18 -12.11 -9.86 -16.12
C ALA A 18 -12.51 -9.98 -14.66
N GLY A 19 -13.80 -10.04 -14.36
CA GLY A 19 -14.29 -10.28 -12.98
C GLY A 19 -13.71 -11.55 -12.37
N ALA A 20 -13.43 -12.57 -13.17
CA ALA A 20 -12.81 -13.80 -12.68
C ALA A 20 -11.44 -13.57 -12.00
N TYR A 21 -10.70 -12.54 -12.40
CA TYR A 21 -9.40 -12.22 -11.78
C TYR A 21 -9.52 -11.69 -10.34
N MET A 22 -10.70 -11.19 -9.94
CA MET A 22 -10.93 -10.72 -8.57
C MET A 22 -11.16 -11.87 -7.59
N ARG A 23 -11.65 -13.01 -8.06
CA ARG A 23 -12.11 -14.12 -7.20
C ARG A 23 -11.13 -14.51 -6.11
N PRO A 24 -9.84 -14.80 -6.39
CA PRO A 24 -8.90 -15.21 -5.35
C PRO A 24 -8.73 -14.16 -4.24
N ALA A 25 -8.75 -12.87 -4.61
CA ALA A 25 -8.63 -11.79 -3.65
C ALA A 25 -9.89 -11.66 -2.79
N LEU A 26 -11.08 -11.81 -3.38
CA LEU A 26 -12.36 -11.79 -2.66
C LEU A 26 -12.50 -13.00 -1.72
N GLU A 27 -12.04 -14.17 -2.12
CA GLU A 27 -12.00 -15.36 -1.27
C GLU A 27 -11.08 -15.15 -0.05
N LYS A 28 -9.90 -14.54 -0.23
CA LYS A 28 -9.01 -14.17 0.87
C LYS A 28 -9.63 -13.12 1.79
N LEU A 29 -10.32 -12.11 1.25
CA LEU A 29 -11.04 -11.12 2.04
C LEU A 29 -12.10 -11.79 2.93
N VAL A 30 -12.93 -12.66 2.35
CA VAL A 30 -13.96 -13.41 3.10
C VAL A 30 -13.33 -14.32 4.15
N GLN A 31 -12.20 -14.95 3.83
CA GLN A 31 -11.45 -15.74 4.81
C GLN A 31 -11.00 -14.88 6.00
N PHE A 32 -10.39 -13.70 5.78
CA PHE A 32 -9.98 -12.79 6.85
C PHE A 32 -11.15 -12.37 7.75
N LEU A 33 -12.32 -12.12 7.15
CA LEU A 33 -13.51 -11.78 7.90
C LEU A 33 -14.02 -12.96 8.76
N ASN A 34 -14.08 -14.16 8.18
CA ASN A 34 -14.52 -15.36 8.87
C ASN A 34 -13.58 -15.80 10.00
N ASP A 35 -12.28 -15.57 9.81
CA ASP A 35 -11.25 -15.87 10.81
C ASP A 35 -11.19 -14.80 11.93
N GLY A 36 -12.02 -13.75 11.84
CA GLY A 36 -12.06 -12.66 12.82
C GLY A 36 -10.85 -11.74 12.78
N CYS A 37 -10.10 -11.75 11.66
CA CYS A 37 -8.94 -10.88 11.48
C CYS A 37 -9.30 -9.41 11.24
N VAL A 38 -10.54 -9.14 10.84
CA VAL A 38 -11.06 -7.80 10.55
C VAL A 38 -12.39 -7.62 11.25
N ASP A 39 -12.49 -6.56 12.06
CA ASP A 39 -13.72 -6.13 12.70
C ASP A 39 -14.32 -4.97 11.90
N LEU A 40 -15.34 -5.27 11.11
CA LEU A 40 -15.99 -4.27 10.25
C LEU A 40 -16.75 -3.21 11.05
N GLU A 41 -17.29 -3.54 12.22
CA GLU A 41 -17.99 -2.59 13.07
C GLU A 41 -17.02 -1.52 13.57
N HIS A 42 -15.88 -1.95 14.11
CA HIS A 42 -14.80 -1.04 14.51
C HIS A 42 -14.19 -0.27 13.33
N CYS A 43 -14.07 -0.90 12.16
CA CYS A 43 -13.60 -0.20 10.97
C CYS A 43 -14.54 0.93 10.55
N ALA A 44 -15.85 0.74 10.69
CA ALA A 44 -16.85 1.77 10.38
C ALA A 44 -16.80 2.94 11.37
N GLU A 45 -16.55 2.67 12.66
CA GLU A 45 -16.41 3.70 13.68
C GLU A 45 -15.19 4.61 13.47
N ILE A 46 -14.11 4.05 12.92
CA ILE A 46 -12.87 4.80 12.66
C ILE A 46 -13.03 5.74 11.47
N GLU A 47 -13.91 5.42 10.52
CA GLU A 47 -14.08 6.15 9.25
C GLU A 47 -12.75 6.31 8.50
N ASN A 48 -12.43 7.53 8.08
CA ASN A 48 -11.17 7.87 7.41
C ASN A 48 -10.10 8.39 8.38
N ASN A 49 -10.23 8.11 9.68
CA ASN A 49 -9.30 8.57 10.68
C ASN A 49 -8.10 7.63 10.83
N TYR A 50 -7.16 7.75 9.90
CA TYR A 50 -5.94 6.96 9.88
C TYR A 50 -5.08 7.11 11.16
N GLU A 51 -5.14 8.25 11.82
CA GLU A 51 -4.45 8.46 13.11
C GLU A 51 -5.01 7.57 14.21
N ALA A 52 -6.33 7.42 14.28
CA ALA A 52 -6.96 6.55 15.26
C ALA A 52 -6.56 5.08 15.09
N VAL A 53 -6.45 4.60 13.84
CA VAL A 53 -5.97 3.23 13.56
C VAL A 53 -4.57 3.00 14.11
N ILE A 54 -3.64 3.94 13.86
CA ILE A 54 -2.26 3.82 14.32
C ILE A 54 -2.18 3.89 15.85
N LEU A 55 -2.96 4.76 16.49
CA LEU A 55 -2.97 4.88 17.95
C LEU A 55 -3.44 3.60 18.63
N ARG A 56 -4.46 2.93 18.10
CA ARG A 56 -4.92 1.61 18.60
C ARG A 56 -3.82 0.55 18.60
N PHE A 57 -2.96 0.55 17.57
CA PHE A 57 -1.79 -0.33 17.54
C PHE A 57 -0.85 -0.04 18.71
N PHE A 58 -0.56 1.23 19.01
CA PHE A 58 0.29 1.63 20.12
C PHE A 58 -0.36 1.50 21.50
N GLU A 59 -1.67 1.47 21.57
CA GLU A 59 -2.43 1.17 22.80
C GLU A 59 -2.46 -0.33 23.12
N GLY A 60 -2.04 -1.18 22.15
CA GLY A 60 -1.98 -2.62 22.31
C GLY A 60 -3.29 -3.34 21.98
N ASP A 61 -4.28 -2.63 21.45
CA ASP A 61 -5.59 -3.18 21.08
C ASP A 61 -5.51 -4.14 19.89
N VAL A 62 -4.60 -3.87 18.97
CA VAL A 62 -4.40 -4.67 17.77
C VAL A 62 -2.93 -5.07 17.62
N PRO A 63 -2.64 -6.37 17.38
CA PRO A 63 -1.27 -6.86 17.26
C PRO A 63 -0.60 -6.51 15.93
N MET A 64 -1.39 -6.24 14.91
CA MET A 64 -0.93 -5.91 13.55
C MET A 64 -1.88 -4.92 12.88
N MET A 65 -1.33 -4.10 12.00
CA MET A 65 -2.12 -3.24 11.11
C MET A 65 -1.55 -3.30 9.69
N ILE A 66 -2.43 -3.21 8.70
CA ILE A 66 -2.02 -3.06 7.29
C ILE A 66 -1.85 -1.57 7.03
N CYS A 67 -0.70 -1.19 6.48
CA CYS A 67 -0.41 0.19 6.14
C CYS A 67 0.38 0.29 4.83
N SER A 68 0.36 1.46 4.22
CA SER A 68 1.26 1.80 3.12
C SER A 68 2.66 2.14 3.64
N GLY A 69 3.70 1.99 2.80
CA GLY A 69 5.08 2.24 3.19
C GLY A 69 5.38 3.68 3.62
N ASP A 70 4.62 4.65 3.14
CA ASP A 70 4.70 6.06 3.55
C ASP A 70 4.15 6.30 4.97
N ALA A 71 3.38 5.36 5.49
CA ALA A 71 2.87 5.43 6.86
C ALA A 71 3.96 5.27 7.94
N VAL A 72 5.12 4.73 7.60
CA VAL A 72 6.18 4.44 8.57
C VAL A 72 6.63 5.68 9.34
N SER A 73 6.93 6.78 8.65
CA SER A 73 7.30 8.02 9.32
C SER A 73 6.16 8.59 10.17
N GLY A 74 4.92 8.41 9.70
CA GLY A 74 3.72 8.75 10.43
C GLY A 74 3.55 7.89 11.69
N THR A 75 3.77 6.59 11.58
CA THR A 75 3.71 5.64 12.70
C THR A 75 4.69 6.02 13.79
N LYS A 76 5.97 6.23 13.46
CA LYS A 76 6.98 6.66 14.43
C LYS A 76 6.61 7.95 15.17
N LYS A 77 5.97 8.91 14.52
CA LYS A 77 5.51 10.13 15.19
C LYS A 77 4.42 9.88 16.24
N ARG A 78 3.63 8.81 16.09
CA ARG A 78 2.56 8.48 17.02
C ARG A 78 3.05 7.76 18.28
N GLU A 79 4.26 7.19 18.26
CA GLU A 79 4.91 6.68 19.48
C GLU A 79 4.90 7.71 20.60
N SER A 80 5.22 8.96 20.28
CA SER A 80 5.25 10.07 21.25
C SER A 80 3.86 10.60 21.65
N ARG A 81 2.80 10.13 21.01
CA ARG A 81 1.42 10.55 21.30
C ARG A 81 0.61 9.50 22.05
N SER A 82 1.07 8.26 22.10
CA SER A 82 0.42 7.19 22.83
C SER A 82 0.97 7.13 24.25
N GLU A 83 0.15 7.48 25.25
CA GLU A 83 0.53 7.36 26.66
C GLU A 83 0.83 5.91 27.05
N ALA A 84 0.08 4.96 26.49
CA ALA A 84 0.28 3.54 26.72
C ALA A 84 1.65 3.06 26.21
N PHE A 85 2.02 3.46 24.99
CA PHE A 85 3.32 3.12 24.43
C PHE A 85 4.49 3.77 25.20
N ILE A 86 4.34 5.04 25.61
CA ILE A 86 5.35 5.73 26.42
C ILE A 86 5.54 5.02 27.76
N ALA A 87 4.45 4.57 28.38
CA ALA A 87 4.51 3.86 29.67
C ALA A 87 5.08 2.44 29.55
N SER A 88 4.84 1.76 28.43
CA SER A 88 5.30 0.38 28.19
C SER A 88 5.66 0.17 26.72
N PRO A 89 6.81 0.69 26.28
CA PRO A 89 7.21 0.59 24.87
C PRO A 89 7.49 -0.85 24.46
N PHE A 90 7.14 -1.19 23.24
CA PHE A 90 7.42 -2.48 22.62
C PHE A 90 8.15 -2.33 21.28
N SER A 91 8.81 -3.38 20.83
CA SER A 91 9.47 -3.40 19.52
C SER A 91 8.49 -3.91 18.46
N TYR A 92 8.52 -3.29 17.30
CA TYR A 92 7.73 -3.70 16.14
C TYR A 92 8.55 -3.56 14.85
N THR A 93 8.14 -4.24 13.80
CA THR A 93 8.80 -4.23 12.49
C THR A 93 7.76 -4.11 11.39
N PHE A 94 8.21 -3.78 10.20
CA PHE A 94 7.40 -3.80 8.99
C PHE A 94 7.74 -5.04 8.16
N ALA A 95 6.73 -5.65 7.58
CA ALA A 95 6.90 -6.79 6.70
C ALA A 95 5.95 -6.68 5.50
N PRO A 96 6.35 -7.20 4.33
CA PRO A 96 5.44 -7.32 3.20
C PRO A 96 4.26 -8.22 3.54
N VAL A 97 3.06 -7.83 3.11
CA VAL A 97 1.85 -8.62 3.36
C VAL A 97 1.92 -9.92 2.54
N PRO A 98 1.74 -11.10 3.17
CA PRO A 98 1.76 -12.39 2.47
C PRO A 98 0.45 -12.59 1.68
N MET A 99 0.34 -11.94 0.52
CA MET A 99 -0.87 -11.95 -0.31
C MET A 99 -1.07 -13.23 -1.12
N ALA A 100 -0.05 -14.09 -1.21
CA ALA A 100 -0.11 -15.34 -1.94
C ALA A 100 0.29 -16.52 -1.04
N ASP A 101 -0.17 -17.74 -1.38
CA ASP A 101 0.10 -18.94 -0.59
C ASP A 101 1.60 -19.27 -0.49
N ASP A 102 2.38 -18.80 -1.45
CA ASP A 102 3.83 -18.99 -1.54
C ASP A 102 4.64 -17.80 -1.01
N GLY A 103 3.99 -16.78 -0.43
CA GLY A 103 4.66 -15.68 0.27
C GLY A 103 4.17 -14.29 -0.10
N ALA A 104 5.01 -13.31 0.21
CA ALA A 104 4.71 -11.90 0.05
C ALA A 104 5.12 -11.36 -1.32
N TYR A 105 4.39 -10.36 -1.77
CA TYR A 105 4.78 -9.43 -2.83
C TYR A 105 5.11 -8.07 -2.23
N PHE A 106 6.06 -7.38 -2.83
CA PHE A 106 6.42 -6.02 -2.49
C PHE A 106 6.06 -5.09 -3.65
N LEU A 107 5.26 -4.07 -3.35
CA LEU A 107 4.93 -3.03 -4.30
C LEU A 107 5.90 -1.87 -4.11
N ASP A 108 6.86 -1.74 -5.03
CA ASP A 108 7.82 -0.64 -5.06
C ASP A 108 7.21 0.55 -5.79
N MET A 109 6.77 1.54 -5.03
CA MET A 109 6.12 2.75 -5.54
C MET A 109 6.94 3.99 -5.24
N PRO A 110 7.07 4.92 -6.20
CA PRO A 110 7.70 6.21 -5.92
C PRO A 110 6.86 6.99 -4.91
N ASN A 111 7.45 7.30 -3.76
CA ASN A 111 6.78 8.06 -2.70
C ASN A 111 6.93 9.58 -2.90
N LEU A 112 8.09 10.02 -3.39
CA LEU A 112 8.38 11.45 -3.60
C LEU A 112 8.59 11.72 -5.08
N GLN A 113 7.89 12.71 -5.58
CA GLN A 113 8.02 13.19 -6.95
C GLN A 113 8.30 14.68 -6.93
N PHE A 114 9.24 15.10 -7.76
CA PHE A 114 9.63 16.50 -7.90
C PHE A 114 9.44 16.96 -9.34
N SER A 115 8.93 18.17 -9.50
CA SER A 115 8.79 18.80 -10.80
C SER A 115 9.39 20.20 -10.78
N VAL A 116 10.02 20.60 -11.88
CA VAL A 116 10.48 21.95 -12.09
C VAL A 116 9.45 22.70 -12.92
N ASN A 117 9.01 23.86 -12.45
CA ASN A 117 8.15 24.72 -13.24
C ASN A 117 8.94 25.25 -14.45
N LYS A 118 8.56 24.87 -15.66
CA LYS A 118 9.20 25.26 -16.91
C LYS A 118 9.23 26.79 -17.15
N ASP A 119 8.27 27.53 -16.55
CA ASP A 119 8.14 28.97 -16.68
C ASP A 119 8.79 29.73 -15.50
N SER A 120 9.62 29.05 -14.71
CA SER A 120 10.35 29.67 -13.60
C SER A 120 11.36 30.71 -14.13
N ALA A 121 11.39 31.88 -13.51
CA ALA A 121 12.42 32.89 -13.78
C ALA A 121 13.84 32.43 -13.39
N ASN A 122 13.96 31.36 -12.57
CA ASN A 122 15.23 30.80 -12.09
C ASN A 122 15.38 29.33 -12.53
N LEU A 123 15.03 29.02 -13.76
CA LEU A 123 15.00 27.63 -14.28
C LEU A 123 16.33 26.91 -14.13
N ASP A 124 17.45 27.57 -14.42
CA ASP A 124 18.78 26.98 -14.30
C ASP A 124 19.11 26.60 -12.85
N MET A 125 18.82 27.47 -11.90
CA MET A 125 19.01 27.21 -10.47
C MET A 125 18.10 26.08 -9.98
N ALA A 126 16.84 26.03 -10.43
CA ALA A 126 15.93 24.96 -10.10
C ALA A 126 16.41 23.60 -10.63
N ASN A 127 16.96 23.55 -11.84
CA ASN A 127 17.57 22.36 -12.41
C ASN A 127 18.82 21.92 -11.64
N GLU A 128 19.69 22.87 -11.23
CA GLU A 128 20.85 22.56 -10.38
C GLU A 128 20.42 21.99 -9.02
N PHE A 129 19.41 22.56 -8.42
CA PHE A 129 18.85 22.03 -7.18
C PHE A 129 18.30 20.62 -7.35
N MET A 130 17.61 20.33 -8.47
CA MET A 130 17.16 18.97 -8.77
C MET A 130 18.34 18.00 -8.93
N ARG A 131 19.42 18.40 -9.61
CA ARG A 131 20.63 17.57 -9.72
C ARG A 131 21.26 17.28 -8.37
N PHE A 132 21.26 18.24 -7.47
CA PHE A 132 21.70 18.05 -6.09
C PHE A 132 20.82 17.02 -5.36
N LEU A 133 19.49 17.18 -5.42
CA LEU A 133 18.55 16.30 -4.73
C LEU A 133 18.62 14.83 -5.18
N ILE A 134 18.94 14.56 -6.45
CA ILE A 134 19.03 13.20 -6.98
C ILE A 134 20.42 12.56 -6.80
N THR A 135 21.34 13.20 -6.07
CA THR A 135 22.59 12.55 -5.72
C THR A 135 22.35 11.39 -4.74
N THR A 136 23.19 10.36 -4.81
CA THR A 136 23.09 9.19 -3.93
C THR A 136 23.01 9.59 -2.46
N ARG A 137 23.82 10.56 -2.05
CA ARG A 137 23.86 11.06 -0.68
C ARG A 137 22.50 11.64 -0.25
N GLU A 138 21.98 12.59 -1.03
CA GLU A 138 20.74 13.29 -0.67
C GLU A 138 19.54 12.37 -0.71
N LEU A 139 19.48 11.44 -1.68
CA LEU A 139 18.43 10.43 -1.74
C LEU A 139 18.46 9.51 -0.50
N ASN A 140 19.64 9.08 -0.07
CA ASN A 140 19.79 8.26 1.13
C ASN A 140 19.43 9.03 2.41
N GLU A 141 19.87 10.28 2.55
CA GLU A 141 19.50 11.14 3.70
C GLU A 141 17.99 11.39 3.73
N MET A 142 17.37 11.63 2.58
CA MET A 142 15.92 11.84 2.47
C MET A 142 15.16 10.56 2.85
N ALA A 143 15.60 9.41 2.36
CA ALA A 143 15.00 8.12 2.69
C ALA A 143 15.10 7.84 4.19
N GLN A 144 16.24 8.05 4.82
CA GLN A 144 16.42 7.89 6.27
C GLN A 144 15.53 8.83 7.07
N ASN A 145 15.48 10.11 6.71
CA ASN A 145 14.67 11.12 7.41
C ASN A 145 13.15 10.84 7.30
N LYS A 146 12.73 10.23 6.20
CA LYS A 146 11.33 9.91 5.93
C LYS A 146 10.95 8.47 6.32
N GLY A 147 11.92 7.64 6.69
CA GLY A 147 11.68 6.22 6.92
C GLY A 147 11.23 5.49 5.64
N LEU A 148 11.85 5.81 4.51
CA LEU A 148 11.59 5.21 3.21
C LEU A 148 12.74 4.31 2.79
N ILE A 149 12.49 3.46 1.79
CA ILE A 149 13.53 2.69 1.12
C ILE A 149 14.19 3.60 0.08
N SER A 150 15.51 3.73 0.11
CA SER A 150 16.24 4.53 -0.87
C SER A 150 16.23 3.85 -2.24
N PRO A 151 16.04 4.61 -3.35
CA PRO A 151 16.13 4.08 -4.70
C PRO A 151 17.57 3.91 -5.21
N THR A 152 18.57 4.12 -4.36
CA THR A 152 19.99 4.02 -4.74
C THR A 152 20.49 2.58 -4.76
N LYS A 153 21.58 2.33 -5.50
CA LYS A 153 22.19 0.99 -5.55
C LYS A 153 22.84 0.56 -4.23
N ASP A 154 23.20 1.53 -3.39
CA ASP A 154 23.78 1.30 -2.07
C ASP A 154 22.67 1.15 -1.01
N LEU A 155 21.63 0.41 -1.35
CA LEU A 155 20.45 0.21 -0.55
C LEU A 155 20.82 -0.40 0.81
N SER A 156 20.76 0.39 1.87
CA SER A 156 20.73 -0.11 3.23
C SER A 156 19.34 -0.01 3.80
N PHE A 157 18.71 -1.15 4.08
CA PHE A 157 17.46 -1.15 4.81
C PHE A 157 17.71 -0.82 6.28
N ASP A 158 16.92 0.10 6.85
CA ASP A 158 16.76 0.15 8.30
C ASP A 158 16.34 -1.25 8.78
N SER A 159 16.78 -1.64 9.97
CA SER A 159 16.43 -2.93 10.57
C SER A 159 14.92 -3.19 10.62
N MET A 160 14.11 -2.14 10.69
CA MET A 160 12.64 -2.20 10.63
C MET A 160 12.11 -2.77 9.31
N TYR A 161 12.88 -2.68 8.23
CA TYR A 161 12.53 -3.18 6.90
C TYR A 161 13.30 -4.42 6.48
N ALA A 162 14.01 -5.07 7.40
CA ALA A 162 14.83 -6.25 7.06
C ALA A 162 14.04 -7.33 6.30
N ALA A 163 12.76 -7.49 6.61
CA ALA A 163 11.90 -8.47 5.94
C ALA A 163 11.68 -8.19 4.44
N PHE A 164 11.79 -6.92 4.01
CA PHE A 164 11.64 -6.56 2.59
C PHE A 164 12.85 -7.01 1.76
N GLY A 165 14.04 -7.01 2.36
CA GLY A 165 15.24 -7.51 1.69
C GLY A 165 15.22 -9.00 1.38
N ALA A 166 14.33 -9.76 2.00
CA ALA A 166 14.14 -11.19 1.74
C ALA A 166 13.15 -11.48 0.60
N VAL A 167 12.45 -10.46 0.07
CA VAL A 167 11.52 -10.64 -1.05
C VAL A 167 12.30 -10.85 -2.34
N PRO A 168 12.08 -11.95 -3.08
CA PRO A 168 12.73 -12.16 -4.36
C PRO A 168 12.41 -11.03 -5.35
N GLU A 169 13.38 -10.64 -6.18
CA GLU A 169 13.21 -9.59 -7.18
C GLU A 169 12.01 -9.85 -8.11
N SER A 170 11.73 -11.11 -8.45
CA SER A 170 10.57 -11.50 -9.24
C SER A 170 9.22 -11.21 -8.59
N ARG A 171 9.20 -10.85 -7.30
CA ARG A 171 8.01 -10.47 -6.54
C ARG A 171 8.01 -9.00 -6.13
N VAL A 172 9.00 -8.25 -6.56
CA VAL A 172 8.99 -6.79 -6.48
C VAL A 172 8.25 -6.26 -7.69
N LEU A 173 7.14 -5.58 -7.46
CA LEU A 173 6.25 -5.07 -8.49
C LEU A 173 6.36 -3.56 -8.55
N SER A 174 6.60 -3.00 -9.72
CA SER A 174 6.56 -1.55 -9.93
C SER A 174 5.18 -1.09 -10.41
N PRO A 175 4.81 0.18 -10.20
CA PRO A 175 3.53 0.75 -10.65
C PRO A 175 3.30 0.61 -12.16
N GLU A 176 4.36 0.67 -12.94
CA GLU A 176 4.32 0.52 -14.40
C GLU A 176 3.77 -0.85 -14.83
N VAL A 177 3.94 -1.87 -13.97
CA VAL A 177 3.39 -3.21 -14.19
C VAL A 177 1.89 -3.26 -13.85
N PHE A 178 1.42 -2.38 -12.96
CA PHE A 178 0.00 -2.37 -12.59
C PHE A 178 -0.88 -1.74 -13.64
N GLY A 179 -0.46 -0.68 -14.31
CA GLY A 179 -1.13 -0.05 -15.43
C GLY A 179 -2.67 0.01 -15.38
N LEU A 180 -3.25 -0.11 -14.17
CA LEU A 180 -4.71 -0.08 -14.01
C LEU A 180 -5.23 1.34 -14.13
N THR A 181 -6.31 1.50 -14.88
CA THR A 181 -7.05 2.76 -14.95
C THR A 181 -7.81 3.01 -13.64
N ASP A 182 -8.14 4.27 -13.36
CA ASP A 182 -8.94 4.63 -12.20
C ASP A 182 -10.28 3.90 -12.21
N ASP A 183 -10.91 3.77 -13.35
CA ASP A 183 -12.17 3.02 -13.50
C ASP A 183 -12.02 1.55 -13.09
N ALA A 184 -10.95 0.88 -13.53
CA ALA A 184 -10.68 -0.50 -13.11
C ALA A 184 -10.47 -0.60 -11.59
N VAL A 185 -9.74 0.36 -11.00
CA VAL A 185 -9.52 0.42 -9.55
C VAL A 185 -10.83 0.62 -8.79
N ILE A 186 -11.73 1.49 -9.28
CA ILE A 186 -13.07 1.69 -8.71
C ILE A 186 -13.85 0.39 -8.71
N GLN A 187 -13.87 -0.36 -9.83
CA GLN A 187 -14.55 -1.66 -9.91
C GLN A 187 -14.04 -2.63 -8.84
N LEU A 188 -12.70 -2.76 -8.71
CA LEU A 188 -12.07 -3.66 -7.75
C LEU A 188 -12.41 -3.29 -6.30
N ARG A 189 -12.31 -2.00 -5.97
CA ARG A 189 -12.62 -1.47 -4.62
C ARG A 189 -14.09 -1.68 -4.27
N ARG A 190 -14.98 -1.36 -5.21
CA ARG A 190 -16.42 -1.48 -4.97
C ARG A 190 -16.83 -2.93 -4.77
N ALA A 191 -16.34 -3.85 -5.61
CA ALA A 191 -16.57 -5.28 -5.43
C ALA A 191 -16.09 -5.77 -4.06
N GLY A 192 -14.85 -5.39 -3.67
CA GLY A 192 -14.30 -5.73 -2.35
C GLY A 192 -15.17 -5.22 -1.20
N TYR A 193 -15.62 -3.97 -1.26
CA TYR A 193 -16.49 -3.39 -0.25
C TYR A 193 -17.84 -4.14 -0.14
N LEU A 194 -18.50 -4.38 -1.27
CA LEU A 194 -19.82 -5.05 -1.28
C LEU A 194 -19.76 -6.50 -0.79
N VAL A 195 -18.70 -7.23 -1.16
CA VAL A 195 -18.47 -8.59 -0.65
C VAL A 195 -18.10 -8.56 0.83
N GLY A 196 -17.21 -7.65 1.21
CA GLY A 196 -16.74 -7.51 2.60
C GLY A 196 -17.86 -7.18 3.58
N THR A 197 -18.83 -6.37 3.16
CA THR A 197 -20.03 -6.03 3.96
C THR A 197 -21.15 -7.07 3.86
N GLY A 198 -20.98 -8.13 3.06
CA GLY A 198 -22.00 -9.15 2.84
C GLY A 198 -23.17 -8.67 1.98
N ALA A 199 -23.06 -7.53 1.30
CA ALA A 199 -24.12 -6.99 0.45
C ALA A 199 -24.34 -7.82 -0.81
N ILE A 200 -23.29 -8.45 -1.33
CA ILE A 200 -23.32 -9.37 -2.47
C ILE A 200 -22.38 -10.57 -2.22
N THR A 201 -22.61 -11.66 -2.93
CA THR A 201 -21.74 -12.83 -2.95
C THR A 201 -20.53 -12.61 -3.84
N ILE A 202 -19.48 -13.46 -3.70
CA ILE A 202 -18.32 -13.45 -4.60
C ILE A 202 -18.74 -13.69 -6.06
N ASP A 203 -19.71 -14.60 -6.28
CA ASP A 203 -20.20 -14.89 -7.64
C ASP A 203 -20.90 -13.69 -8.28
N GLU A 204 -21.72 -12.99 -7.52
CA GLU A 204 -22.36 -11.75 -7.96
C GLU A 204 -21.32 -10.65 -8.21
N ALA A 205 -20.30 -10.55 -7.35
CA ALA A 205 -19.21 -9.59 -7.55
C ALA A 205 -18.46 -9.85 -8.86
N VAL A 206 -18.10 -11.10 -9.11
CA VAL A 206 -17.40 -11.50 -10.36
C VAL A 206 -18.27 -11.24 -11.58
N ALA A 207 -19.56 -11.57 -11.53
CA ALA A 207 -20.49 -11.34 -12.65
C ALA A 207 -20.79 -9.85 -12.89
N GLY A 208 -20.73 -9.04 -11.84
CA GLY A 208 -21.01 -7.60 -11.89
C GLY A 208 -19.83 -6.72 -12.30
N PHE A 209 -18.65 -7.28 -12.57
CA PHE A 209 -17.50 -6.48 -12.96
C PHE A 209 -17.79 -5.62 -14.20
N GLY A 210 -17.38 -4.35 -14.16
CA GLY A 210 -17.66 -3.36 -15.20
C GLY A 210 -18.98 -2.61 -15.04
N THR A 211 -19.81 -2.96 -14.05
CA THR A 211 -21.13 -2.31 -13.83
C THR A 211 -21.18 -1.47 -12.55
N TYR A 212 -20.13 -1.53 -11.71
CA TYR A 212 -20.13 -0.78 -10.45
C TYR A 212 -19.93 0.72 -10.71
N THR A 213 -20.70 1.51 -9.99
CA THR A 213 -20.55 2.99 -9.93
C THR A 213 -20.00 3.41 -8.58
N GLU A 214 -19.44 4.61 -8.51
CA GLU A 214 -18.97 5.20 -7.25
C GLU A 214 -20.05 5.26 -6.16
#